data_d7ed39219406c6d9b0357b3e903d0e3c
#
_entry.id   d7ed39219406c6d9b0357b3e903d0e3c
#
_cell.length_a   1.000
_cell.length_b   1.000
_cell.length_c   1.000
_cell.angle_alpha   90.00
_cell.angle_beta   90.00
_cell.angle_gamma   90.00
#
_symmetry.space_group_name_H-M   'P 1'
#
loop_
_entity.id
_entity.type
_entity.pdbx_description
1 polymer ?
#
loop_
_entity_poly.entity_id
_entity_poly.type
_entity_poly.pdbx_seq_one_letter_code
_entity_poly.pdbx_strand_id
1 'polypeptide(L)'
;MRRFELIAPCHFGMESVLKREITDLGYDITEVADGRVTFFGDEEALCRANIFLRTAERILIKIGNFHAETFEELFQGTKSLPWEDYIPKDGKFWVAKAASVKSKLFSPSDIQSIMKKAMVDRLKSQYEISWFPEDGASFPVRVFLMKDEVTVGLDSTGESLHKRGYRKLTAKAPIAENLAASLIMLTPWNGGRILVDPFCGSGTFPIEAAMMAANMAPGRNRSFTAEEWPHIVGKKIWYDTCDEAEEMVDLSVETDIQGYDIDEDMVKIARENARMAGVDKLIHFQRRGVEDLHHPKKYGFIITNPPYGERLQDKSQMPALYRTIGERFRELDSWSMYLITAYEQAEKDIGRKADKNRKIYNGMMKTYYYQFLGPKPPKRREI
;
A
#
# COMPACT_ATOMS: atom_id res chain seq x y z
N MET A 1 -5.67 26.15 -12.61
CA MET A 1 -5.41 24.74 -12.23
C MET A 1 -6.74 24.03 -12.10
N ARG A 2 -6.84 22.86 -12.72
CA ARG A 2 -8.02 22.00 -12.65
C ARG A 2 -8.05 21.35 -11.25
N ARG A 3 -9.19 21.33 -10.58
CA ARG A 3 -9.35 20.67 -9.30
C ARG A 3 -10.00 19.31 -9.48
N PHE A 4 -9.53 18.33 -8.74
CA PHE A 4 -10.02 16.95 -8.74
C PHE A 4 -10.46 16.54 -7.34
N GLU A 5 -11.43 15.66 -7.28
CA GLU A 5 -11.64 14.81 -6.12
C GLU A 5 -10.89 13.50 -6.40
N LEU A 6 -9.88 13.18 -5.56
CA LEU A 6 -9.00 12.05 -5.73
C LEU A 6 -9.35 10.94 -4.75
N ILE A 7 -9.45 9.70 -5.22
CA ILE A 7 -9.72 8.52 -4.39
C ILE A 7 -8.43 7.72 -4.26
N ALA A 8 -8.01 7.45 -3.03
CA ALA A 8 -6.90 6.57 -2.71
C ALA A 8 -7.40 5.30 -2.01
N PRO A 9 -7.57 4.17 -2.71
CA PRO A 9 -7.82 2.88 -2.08
C PRO A 9 -6.62 2.42 -1.24
N CYS A 10 -6.90 1.72 -0.13
CA CYS A 10 -5.91 1.13 0.75
C CYS A 10 -6.37 -0.23 1.29
N HIS A 11 -5.49 -0.94 1.98
CA HIS A 11 -5.89 -2.12 2.73
C HIS A 11 -6.92 -1.76 3.79
N PHE A 12 -7.98 -2.59 3.90
CA PHE A 12 -9.03 -2.41 4.90
C PHE A 12 -8.46 -2.34 6.32
N GLY A 13 -8.85 -1.32 7.06
CA GLY A 13 -8.36 -1.03 8.40
C GLY A 13 -7.10 -0.13 8.42
N MET A 14 -6.58 0.28 7.25
CA MET A 14 -5.43 1.20 7.13
C MET A 14 -5.83 2.64 6.76
N GLU A 15 -7.12 2.93 6.70
CA GLU A 15 -7.67 4.23 6.28
C GLU A 15 -7.12 5.38 7.15
N SER A 16 -6.94 5.15 8.44
CA SER A 16 -6.40 6.17 9.37
C SER A 16 -4.93 6.48 9.11
N VAL A 17 -4.16 5.51 8.63
CA VAL A 17 -2.74 5.70 8.26
C VAL A 17 -2.66 6.49 6.96
N LEU A 18 -3.41 6.08 5.94
CA LEU A 18 -3.47 6.77 4.65
C LEU A 18 -4.01 8.20 4.80
N LYS A 19 -5.06 8.40 5.62
CA LYS A 19 -5.57 9.74 5.95
C LYS A 19 -4.45 10.66 6.48
N ARG A 20 -3.63 10.15 7.41
CA ARG A 20 -2.49 10.91 7.96
C ARG A 20 -1.48 11.26 6.87
N GLU A 21 -1.08 10.31 6.01
CA GLU A 21 -0.17 10.60 4.90
C GLU A 21 -0.70 11.70 3.98
N ILE A 22 -1.97 11.64 3.60
CA ILE A 22 -2.61 12.66 2.72
C ILE A 22 -2.63 14.02 3.42
N THR A 23 -2.94 14.06 4.71
CA THR A 23 -2.93 15.30 5.51
C THR A 23 -1.52 15.87 5.65
N ASP A 24 -0.53 15.01 5.87
CA ASP A 24 0.90 15.40 5.98
C ASP A 24 1.43 15.94 4.63
N LEU A 25 0.89 15.49 3.50
CA LEU A 25 1.15 16.08 2.18
C LEU A 25 0.45 17.43 1.94
N GLY A 26 -0.42 17.89 2.87
CA GLY A 26 -1.09 19.18 2.82
C GLY A 26 -2.47 19.17 2.15
N TYR A 27 -3.10 18.00 1.95
CA TYR A 27 -4.39 17.91 1.26
C TYR A 27 -5.56 17.67 2.22
N ASP A 28 -6.71 18.29 1.89
CA ASP A 28 -7.94 18.21 2.67
C ASP A 28 -8.73 16.93 2.33
N ILE A 29 -9.03 16.16 3.38
CA ILE A 29 -9.85 14.96 3.27
C ILE A 29 -11.32 15.32 3.09
N THR A 30 -11.98 14.73 2.10
CA THR A 30 -13.43 14.89 1.87
C THR A 30 -14.24 13.72 2.40
N GLU A 31 -13.71 12.48 2.29
CA GLU A 31 -14.41 11.28 2.75
C GLU A 31 -13.40 10.22 3.24
N VAL A 32 -13.78 9.50 4.30
CA VAL A 32 -13.12 8.26 4.71
C VAL A 32 -14.15 7.15 4.70
N ALA A 33 -13.98 6.18 3.82
CA ALA A 33 -14.85 5.02 3.70
C ALA A 33 -14.02 3.73 3.83
N ASP A 34 -14.68 2.60 4.02
CA ASP A 34 -14.04 1.29 4.13
C ASP A 34 -13.11 1.03 2.93
N GLY A 35 -11.81 0.90 3.21
CA GLY A 35 -10.77 0.60 2.22
C GLY A 35 -10.39 1.77 1.30
N ARG A 36 -10.79 3.01 1.59
CA ARG A 36 -10.39 4.18 0.80
C ARG A 36 -10.47 5.50 1.55
N VAL A 37 -9.68 6.46 1.09
CA VAL A 37 -9.73 7.86 1.51
C VAL A 37 -9.89 8.73 0.28
N THR A 38 -10.79 9.72 0.34
CA THR A 38 -11.02 10.68 -0.74
C THR A 38 -10.59 12.08 -0.27
N PHE A 39 -9.99 12.86 -1.15
CA PHE A 39 -9.44 14.16 -0.82
C PHE A 39 -9.49 15.10 -2.04
N PHE A 40 -9.45 16.41 -1.80
CA PHE A 40 -9.33 17.39 -2.88
C PHE A 40 -7.88 17.66 -3.20
N GLY A 41 -7.60 17.84 -4.50
CA GLY A 41 -6.31 18.25 -5.01
C GLY A 41 -6.41 18.82 -6.42
N ASP A 42 -5.26 19.20 -6.95
CA ASP A 42 -5.08 19.65 -8.32
C ASP A 42 -4.18 18.69 -9.11
N GLU A 43 -3.64 19.16 -10.21
CA GLU A 43 -2.72 18.39 -11.05
C GLU A 43 -1.45 17.98 -10.29
N GLU A 44 -0.91 18.86 -9.46
CA GLU A 44 0.25 18.58 -8.60
C GLU A 44 -0.10 17.52 -7.55
N ALA A 45 -1.27 17.62 -6.91
CA ALA A 45 -1.74 16.66 -5.93
C ALA A 45 -1.87 15.25 -6.53
N LEU A 46 -2.29 15.12 -7.80
CA LEU A 46 -2.35 13.84 -8.50
C LEU A 46 -0.96 13.22 -8.66
N CYS A 47 0.05 14.01 -9.05
CA CYS A 47 1.43 13.55 -9.17
C CYS A 47 2.01 13.17 -7.81
N ARG A 48 1.90 14.06 -6.83
CA ARG A 48 2.42 13.87 -5.46
C ARG A 48 1.80 12.66 -4.78
N ALA A 49 0.48 12.45 -4.93
CA ALA A 49 -0.19 11.29 -4.37
C ALA A 49 0.34 9.96 -4.94
N ASN A 50 0.58 9.89 -6.26
CA ASN A 50 1.16 8.70 -6.89
C ASN A 50 2.61 8.45 -6.46
N ILE A 51 3.41 9.51 -6.27
CA ILE A 51 4.85 9.40 -5.97
C ILE A 51 5.10 9.20 -4.48
N PHE A 52 4.39 9.92 -3.58
CA PHE A 52 4.72 9.97 -2.16
C PHE A 52 3.89 9.05 -1.27
N LEU A 53 2.64 8.68 -1.63
CA LEU A 53 1.80 7.86 -0.74
C LEU A 53 2.31 6.42 -0.67
N ARG A 54 2.70 6.00 0.53
CA ARG A 54 3.27 4.66 0.82
C ARG A 54 2.20 3.61 0.99
N THR A 55 1.04 4.00 1.56
CA THR A 55 0.02 3.08 2.02
C THR A 55 -1.16 2.94 1.05
N ALA A 56 -1.26 3.82 0.05
CA ALA A 56 -2.23 3.71 -1.02
C ALA A 56 -1.95 2.51 -1.95
N GLU A 57 -3.00 1.94 -2.50
CA GLU A 57 -2.90 0.95 -3.57
C GLU A 57 -2.83 1.58 -4.97
N ARG A 58 -3.56 2.68 -5.12
CA ARG A 58 -3.71 3.45 -6.37
C ARG A 58 -4.17 4.86 -6.06
N ILE A 59 -4.13 5.72 -7.10
CA ILE A 59 -4.76 7.03 -7.09
C ILE A 59 -5.73 7.10 -8.26
N LEU A 60 -6.98 7.45 -7.98
CA LEU A 60 -8.02 7.56 -8.99
C LEU A 60 -8.55 9.00 -9.02
N ILE A 61 -8.80 9.52 -10.22
CA ILE A 61 -9.58 10.75 -10.38
C ILE A 61 -11.06 10.35 -10.31
N LYS A 62 -11.80 10.86 -9.35
CA LYS A 62 -13.24 10.61 -9.23
C LYS A 62 -13.97 11.30 -10.38
N ILE A 63 -14.61 10.52 -11.23
CA ILE A 63 -15.41 11.03 -12.36
C ILE A 63 -16.81 11.40 -11.90
N GLY A 64 -17.36 10.63 -10.96
CA GLY A 64 -18.66 10.89 -10.35
C GLY A 64 -19.18 9.74 -9.52
N ASN A 65 -20.37 9.95 -8.96
CA ASN A 65 -21.08 8.93 -8.22
C ASN A 65 -22.60 9.06 -8.50
N PHE A 66 -23.33 7.94 -8.44
CA PHE A 66 -24.76 7.85 -8.65
C PHE A 66 -25.33 6.57 -8.03
N HIS A 67 -26.64 6.54 -7.81
CA HIS A 67 -27.34 5.36 -7.33
C HIS A 67 -27.75 4.46 -8.49
N ALA A 68 -27.63 3.12 -8.35
CA ALA A 68 -28.08 2.15 -9.34
C ALA A 68 -28.43 0.80 -8.70
N GLU A 69 -29.68 0.41 -8.81
CA GLU A 69 -30.20 -0.89 -8.39
C GLU A 69 -30.44 -1.84 -9.58
N THR A 70 -30.51 -1.28 -10.79
CA THR A 70 -30.76 -1.99 -12.06
C THR A 70 -29.67 -1.72 -13.07
N PHE A 71 -29.52 -2.61 -14.06
CA PHE A 71 -28.58 -2.40 -15.17
C PHE A 71 -28.94 -1.19 -16.04
N GLU A 72 -30.23 -0.83 -16.14
CA GLU A 72 -30.64 0.38 -16.85
C GLU A 72 -30.20 1.63 -16.10
N GLU A 73 -30.38 1.69 -14.79
CA GLU A 73 -29.90 2.80 -13.96
C GLU A 73 -28.38 2.92 -13.99
N LEU A 74 -27.67 1.79 -13.95
CA LEU A 74 -26.22 1.74 -14.12
C LEU A 74 -25.78 2.30 -15.47
N PHE A 75 -26.47 1.92 -16.55
CA PHE A 75 -26.19 2.41 -17.90
C PHE A 75 -26.43 3.92 -18.00
N GLN A 76 -27.59 4.42 -17.59
CA GLN A 76 -27.95 5.83 -17.69
C GLN A 76 -27.06 6.70 -16.78
N GLY A 77 -26.81 6.26 -15.55
CA GLY A 77 -25.89 6.94 -14.62
C GLY A 77 -24.47 7.04 -15.20
N THR A 78 -23.95 5.94 -15.74
CA THR A 78 -22.64 5.95 -16.41
C THR A 78 -22.60 6.86 -17.64
N LYS A 79 -23.64 6.82 -18.46
CA LYS A 79 -23.76 7.66 -19.67
C LYS A 79 -23.86 9.16 -19.36
N SER A 80 -24.39 9.54 -18.20
CA SER A 80 -24.51 10.95 -17.77
C SER A 80 -23.17 11.57 -17.34
N LEU A 81 -22.13 10.77 -17.07
CA LEU A 81 -20.84 11.27 -16.64
C LEU A 81 -20.07 11.98 -17.78
N PRO A 82 -19.24 12.98 -17.47
CA PRO A 82 -18.54 13.81 -18.46
C PRO A 82 -17.24 13.13 -18.96
N TRP A 83 -17.38 12.00 -19.63
CA TRP A 83 -16.23 11.20 -20.11
C TRP A 83 -15.33 11.95 -21.07
N GLU A 84 -15.89 12.82 -21.92
CA GLU A 84 -15.19 13.66 -22.90
C GLU A 84 -14.22 14.67 -22.25
N ASP A 85 -14.40 15.01 -21.00
CA ASP A 85 -13.48 15.89 -20.25
C ASP A 85 -12.15 15.19 -19.94
N TYR A 86 -12.12 13.85 -20.01
CA TYR A 86 -10.98 13.03 -19.61
C TYR A 86 -10.43 12.15 -20.72
N ILE A 87 -11.29 11.60 -21.57
CA ILE A 87 -10.93 10.60 -22.59
C ILE A 87 -10.98 11.23 -23.97
N PRO A 88 -9.86 11.45 -24.66
CA PRO A 88 -9.83 11.98 -26.03
C PRO A 88 -10.35 10.97 -27.06
N LYS A 89 -10.56 11.43 -28.32
CA LYS A 89 -11.14 10.62 -29.41
C LYS A 89 -10.37 9.34 -29.72
N ASP A 90 -9.07 9.35 -29.56
CA ASP A 90 -8.15 8.23 -29.79
C ASP A 90 -7.85 7.40 -28.53
N GLY A 91 -8.35 7.84 -27.36
CA GLY A 91 -8.09 7.21 -26.07
C GLY A 91 -8.57 5.77 -26.00
N LYS A 92 -7.74 4.88 -25.45
CA LYS A 92 -8.09 3.49 -25.17
C LYS A 92 -8.70 3.40 -23.78
N PHE A 93 -9.98 3.06 -23.66
CA PHE A 93 -10.69 3.05 -22.39
C PHE A 93 -11.43 1.74 -22.13
N TRP A 94 -11.46 1.32 -20.89
CA TRP A 94 -12.18 0.13 -20.42
C TRP A 94 -12.44 0.19 -18.93
N VAL A 95 -13.40 -0.61 -18.44
CA VAL A 95 -13.60 -0.81 -17.00
C VAL A 95 -12.67 -1.92 -16.53
N ALA A 96 -11.55 -1.53 -15.91
CA ALA A 96 -10.48 -2.45 -15.51
C ALA A 96 -10.86 -3.31 -14.30
N LYS A 97 -11.71 -2.76 -13.40
CA LYS A 97 -12.19 -3.49 -12.23
C LYS A 97 -13.53 -2.93 -11.77
N ALA A 98 -14.45 -3.83 -11.44
CA ALA A 98 -15.67 -3.53 -10.71
C ALA A 98 -15.64 -4.33 -9.38
N ALA A 99 -15.99 -3.66 -8.29
CA ALA A 99 -16.17 -4.28 -6.99
C ALA A 99 -17.57 -3.96 -6.49
N SER A 100 -18.32 -4.98 -6.10
CA SER A 100 -19.68 -4.82 -5.58
C SER A 100 -19.82 -5.44 -4.20
N VAL A 101 -20.31 -4.67 -3.23
CA VAL A 101 -20.51 -5.09 -1.85
C VAL A 101 -21.89 -4.65 -1.38
N LYS A 102 -22.71 -5.61 -0.93
CA LYS A 102 -24.05 -5.36 -0.41
C LYS A 102 -24.93 -4.55 -1.37
N SER A 103 -24.82 -4.82 -2.67
CA SER A 103 -25.56 -4.16 -3.74
C SER A 103 -26.36 -5.19 -4.54
N LYS A 104 -27.45 -4.73 -5.20
CA LYS A 104 -28.30 -5.57 -6.05
C LYS A 104 -27.57 -6.03 -7.29
N LEU A 105 -26.74 -5.17 -7.88
CA LEU A 105 -25.85 -5.51 -8.98
C LEU A 105 -24.56 -6.12 -8.40
N PHE A 106 -24.37 -7.43 -8.57
CA PHE A 106 -23.27 -8.17 -7.92
C PHE A 106 -22.27 -8.82 -8.89
N SER A 107 -22.59 -8.90 -10.19
CA SER A 107 -21.69 -9.50 -11.19
C SER A 107 -20.68 -8.46 -11.73
N PRO A 108 -19.38 -8.59 -11.42
CA PRO A 108 -18.37 -7.63 -11.90
C PRO A 108 -18.30 -7.57 -13.44
N SER A 109 -18.40 -8.72 -14.11
CA SER A 109 -18.33 -8.78 -15.59
C SER A 109 -19.49 -8.04 -16.26
N ASP A 110 -20.71 -8.18 -15.72
CA ASP A 110 -21.88 -7.53 -16.29
C ASP A 110 -21.82 -6.01 -16.06
N ILE A 111 -21.42 -5.59 -14.84
CA ILE A 111 -21.17 -4.18 -14.52
C ILE A 111 -20.15 -3.59 -15.50
N GLN A 112 -19.00 -4.26 -15.71
CA GLN A 112 -17.97 -3.79 -16.64
C GLN A 112 -18.49 -3.65 -18.07
N SER A 113 -19.24 -4.65 -18.57
CA SER A 113 -19.78 -4.66 -19.92
C SER A 113 -20.79 -3.55 -20.16
N ILE A 114 -21.73 -3.37 -19.23
CA ILE A 114 -22.77 -2.34 -19.32
C ILE A 114 -22.17 -0.94 -19.24
N MET A 115 -21.24 -0.72 -18.31
CA MET A 115 -20.58 0.58 -18.18
C MET A 115 -19.73 0.90 -19.41
N LYS A 116 -18.95 -0.08 -19.95
CA LYS A 116 -18.21 0.15 -21.22
C LYS A 116 -19.14 0.56 -22.36
N LYS A 117 -20.31 -0.09 -22.49
CA LYS A 117 -21.31 0.27 -23.50
C LYS A 117 -21.84 1.70 -23.30
N ALA A 118 -22.14 2.09 -22.06
CA ALA A 118 -22.63 3.43 -21.74
C ALA A 118 -21.57 4.52 -22.03
N MET A 119 -20.30 4.26 -21.71
CA MET A 119 -19.18 5.15 -22.04
C MET A 119 -19.04 5.33 -23.56
N VAL A 120 -19.10 4.22 -24.32
CA VAL A 120 -19.06 4.25 -25.79
C VAL A 120 -20.22 5.09 -26.36
N ASP A 121 -21.43 4.89 -25.87
CA ASP A 121 -22.61 5.65 -26.31
C ASP A 121 -22.47 7.15 -26.04
N ARG A 122 -21.97 7.53 -24.84
CA ARG A 122 -21.72 8.93 -24.48
C ARG A 122 -20.67 9.56 -25.38
N LEU A 123 -19.51 8.93 -25.50
CA LEU A 123 -18.39 9.47 -26.28
C LEU A 123 -18.70 9.51 -27.79
N LYS A 124 -19.43 8.53 -28.33
CA LYS A 124 -19.91 8.59 -29.73
C LYS A 124 -20.78 9.82 -29.98
N SER A 125 -21.70 10.11 -29.07
CA SER A 125 -22.56 11.28 -29.16
C SER A 125 -21.81 12.59 -29.05
N GLN A 126 -20.83 12.67 -28.13
CA GLN A 126 -20.06 13.90 -27.89
C GLN A 126 -19.05 14.18 -29.01
N TYR A 127 -18.44 13.12 -29.57
CA TYR A 127 -17.41 13.26 -30.60
C TYR A 127 -17.93 13.16 -32.03
N GLU A 128 -19.23 12.83 -32.20
CA GLU A 128 -19.87 12.61 -33.49
C GLU A 128 -19.13 11.56 -34.35
N ILE A 129 -18.66 10.47 -33.72
CA ILE A 129 -17.95 9.37 -34.37
C ILE A 129 -18.70 8.04 -34.22
N SER A 130 -18.52 7.14 -35.17
CA SER A 130 -19.11 5.80 -35.13
C SER A 130 -18.15 4.73 -34.58
N TRP A 131 -16.84 4.98 -34.60
CA TRP A 131 -15.80 4.04 -34.24
C TRP A 131 -14.64 4.74 -33.50
N PHE A 132 -14.05 4.07 -32.51
CA PHE A 132 -12.89 4.56 -31.75
C PHE A 132 -11.64 3.81 -32.22
N PRO A 133 -10.54 4.49 -32.60
CA PRO A 133 -9.28 3.84 -32.97
C PRO A 133 -8.62 3.11 -31.81
N GLU A 134 -8.77 3.62 -30.58
CA GLU A 134 -8.17 3.09 -29.33
C GLU A 134 -6.65 2.88 -29.46
N ASP A 135 -5.96 3.74 -30.22
CA ASP A 135 -4.51 3.71 -30.46
C ASP A 135 -3.73 4.77 -29.68
N GLY A 136 -4.41 5.62 -28.93
CA GLY A 136 -3.85 6.62 -28.03
C GLY A 136 -3.58 6.10 -26.61
N ALA A 137 -3.47 7.03 -25.67
CA ALA A 137 -3.21 6.76 -24.27
C ALA A 137 -4.30 5.88 -23.61
N SER A 138 -3.93 5.16 -22.57
CA SER A 138 -4.79 4.25 -21.82
C SER A 138 -5.56 4.96 -20.72
N PHE A 139 -6.89 4.70 -20.63
CA PHE A 139 -7.80 5.27 -19.63
C PHE A 139 -8.56 4.15 -18.89
N PRO A 140 -7.91 3.45 -17.95
CA PRO A 140 -8.55 2.38 -17.18
C PRO A 140 -9.49 2.97 -16.12
N VAL A 141 -10.73 2.46 -16.06
CA VAL A 141 -11.76 2.89 -15.12
C VAL A 141 -11.92 1.84 -14.03
N ARG A 142 -12.11 2.29 -12.79
CA ARG A 142 -12.45 1.46 -11.65
C ARG A 142 -13.77 1.87 -11.05
N VAL A 143 -14.53 0.88 -10.62
CA VAL A 143 -15.89 1.06 -10.13
C VAL A 143 -16.05 0.39 -8.78
N PHE A 144 -16.64 1.12 -7.85
CA PHE A 144 -17.01 0.64 -6.53
C PHE A 144 -18.51 0.76 -6.37
N LEU A 145 -19.20 -0.37 -6.22
CA LEU A 145 -20.60 -0.40 -5.81
C LEU A 145 -20.66 -0.78 -4.33
N MET A 146 -21.24 0.06 -3.53
CA MET A 146 -21.49 -0.22 -2.12
C MET A 146 -22.88 0.24 -1.71
N LYS A 147 -23.74 -0.71 -1.34
CA LYS A 147 -25.15 -0.42 -0.98
C LYS A 147 -25.89 0.33 -2.11
N ASP A 148 -25.70 -0.13 -3.32
CA ASP A 148 -26.27 0.42 -4.58
C ASP A 148 -25.75 1.82 -4.98
N GLU A 149 -24.82 2.40 -4.21
CA GLU A 149 -24.07 3.60 -4.61
C GLU A 149 -22.87 3.26 -5.47
N VAL A 150 -22.84 3.80 -6.66
CA VAL A 150 -21.78 3.63 -7.67
C VAL A 150 -20.81 4.79 -7.59
N THR A 151 -19.54 4.50 -7.31
CA THR A 151 -18.45 5.47 -7.40
C THR A 151 -17.55 5.09 -8.55
N VAL A 152 -17.25 6.04 -9.42
CA VAL A 152 -16.47 5.83 -10.65
C VAL A 152 -15.18 6.63 -10.57
N GLY A 153 -14.03 5.94 -10.74
CA GLY A 153 -12.71 6.56 -10.73
C GLY A 153 -11.90 6.18 -11.97
N LEU A 154 -11.17 7.16 -12.51
CA LEU A 154 -10.18 6.97 -13.58
C LEU A 154 -8.82 6.66 -12.94
N ASP A 155 -8.22 5.53 -13.28
CA ASP A 155 -6.99 5.03 -12.66
C ASP A 155 -5.75 5.71 -13.23
N SER A 156 -5.17 6.63 -12.48
CA SER A 156 -3.98 7.38 -12.86
C SER A 156 -2.67 6.60 -12.66
N THR A 157 -2.71 5.51 -11.90
CA THR A 157 -1.52 4.84 -11.38
C THR A 157 -0.92 3.82 -12.36
N GLY A 158 -1.74 3.00 -13.00
CA GLY A 158 -1.27 1.87 -13.83
C GLY A 158 -0.96 0.61 -12.99
N GLU A 159 0.28 0.19 -12.86
CA GLU A 159 0.62 -0.87 -11.91
C GLU A 159 0.33 -0.42 -10.47
N SER A 160 -0.09 -1.36 -9.61
CA SER A 160 -0.41 -1.03 -8.22
C SER A 160 0.80 -0.42 -7.49
N LEU A 161 0.56 0.58 -6.62
CA LEU A 161 1.61 1.33 -5.91
C LEU A 161 2.50 0.47 -5.02
N HIS A 162 2.03 -0.70 -4.56
CA HIS A 162 2.89 -1.62 -3.81
C HIS A 162 4.09 -2.09 -4.63
N LYS A 163 3.99 -2.16 -5.95
CA LYS A 163 5.12 -2.48 -6.83
C LYS A 163 6.07 -1.29 -6.94
N ARG A 164 6.99 -1.16 -5.97
CA ARG A 164 7.97 -0.07 -5.90
C ARG A 164 9.07 -0.15 -6.97
N GLY A 165 9.20 -1.30 -7.64
CA GLY A 165 10.24 -1.55 -8.64
C GLY A 165 11.51 -2.24 -8.11
N TYR A 166 11.74 -2.27 -6.80
CA TYR A 166 12.94 -2.90 -6.24
C TYR A 166 12.84 -4.42 -6.11
N ARG A 167 11.65 -4.99 -6.03
CA ARG A 167 11.46 -6.45 -5.85
C ARG A 167 11.44 -7.16 -7.19
N LYS A 168 12.61 -7.59 -7.66
CA LYS A 168 12.75 -8.45 -8.85
C LYS A 168 12.79 -9.93 -8.50
N LEU A 169 13.30 -10.25 -7.30
CA LEU A 169 13.40 -11.61 -6.79
C LEU A 169 12.34 -11.79 -5.69
N THR A 170 11.46 -12.77 -5.84
CA THR A 170 10.37 -13.02 -4.90
C THR A 170 10.53 -14.36 -4.19
N ALA A 171 10.33 -14.34 -2.88
CA ALA A 171 9.97 -15.54 -2.12
C ALA A 171 8.49 -15.91 -2.40
N LYS A 172 8.05 -17.09 -1.95
CA LYS A 172 6.64 -17.46 -2.01
C LYS A 172 5.81 -16.52 -1.13
N ALA A 173 4.84 -15.82 -1.72
CA ALA A 173 3.85 -14.98 -1.05
C ALA A 173 4.41 -13.93 -0.05
N PRO A 174 5.31 -13.04 -0.45
CA PRO A 174 5.78 -11.98 0.43
C PRO A 174 4.64 -11.01 0.75
N ILE A 175 4.71 -10.35 1.92
CA ILE A 175 3.80 -9.25 2.25
C ILE A 175 3.92 -8.13 1.22
N ALA A 176 2.79 -7.51 0.84
CA ALA A 176 2.78 -6.36 -0.06
C ALA A 176 3.50 -5.15 0.59
N GLU A 177 4.26 -4.41 -0.18
CA GLU A 177 5.10 -3.30 0.29
C GLU A 177 4.27 -2.20 0.94
N ASN A 178 3.13 -1.83 0.36
CA ASN A 178 2.22 -0.84 0.95
C ASN A 178 1.58 -1.32 2.26
N LEU A 179 1.32 -2.61 2.40
CA LEU A 179 0.85 -3.18 3.66
C LEU A 179 1.98 -3.16 4.70
N ALA A 180 3.19 -3.58 4.35
CA ALA A 180 4.35 -3.51 5.25
C ALA A 180 4.60 -2.08 5.72
N ALA A 181 4.57 -1.10 4.80
CA ALA A 181 4.67 0.31 5.12
C ALA A 181 3.56 0.76 6.10
N SER A 182 2.31 0.38 5.85
CA SER A 182 1.19 0.70 6.73
C SER A 182 1.40 0.15 8.15
N LEU A 183 1.90 -1.08 8.26
CA LEU A 183 2.16 -1.72 9.55
C LEU A 183 3.30 -1.05 10.32
N ILE A 184 4.37 -0.62 9.64
CA ILE A 184 5.45 0.18 10.25
C ILE A 184 4.88 1.52 10.76
N MET A 185 4.08 2.22 9.95
CA MET A 185 3.48 3.51 10.29
C MET A 185 2.42 3.43 11.40
N LEU A 186 1.89 2.25 11.72
CA LEU A 186 1.06 2.01 12.89
C LEU A 186 1.86 1.92 14.20
N THR A 187 3.18 1.81 14.11
CA THR A 187 4.08 1.78 15.28
C THR A 187 4.60 3.19 15.58
N PRO A 188 5.15 3.44 16.77
CA PRO A 188 5.85 4.70 17.06
C PRO A 188 7.32 4.70 16.60
N TRP A 189 7.74 3.77 15.73
CA TRP A 189 9.08 3.78 15.15
C TRP A 189 9.23 4.93 14.15
N ASN A 190 10.37 5.60 14.19
CA ASN A 190 10.64 6.80 13.38
C ASN A 190 12.09 6.89 12.86
N GLY A 191 12.77 5.75 12.73
CA GLY A 191 14.17 5.71 12.29
C GLY A 191 15.21 5.85 13.42
N GLY A 192 14.92 6.58 14.48
CA GLY A 192 15.88 6.88 15.56
C GLY A 192 16.12 5.74 16.57
N ARG A 193 15.45 4.61 16.43
CA ARG A 193 15.61 3.44 17.29
C ARG A 193 15.76 2.18 16.44
N ILE A 194 16.47 1.19 17.01
CA ILE A 194 16.65 -0.10 16.31
C ILE A 194 15.33 -0.76 15.95
N LEU A 195 15.27 -1.27 14.72
CA LEU A 195 14.21 -2.12 14.20
C LEU A 195 14.81 -3.44 13.74
N VAL A 196 14.23 -4.56 14.16
CA VAL A 196 14.65 -5.91 13.75
C VAL A 196 13.45 -6.66 13.18
N ASP A 197 13.64 -7.26 11.99
CA ASP A 197 12.76 -8.30 11.46
C ASP A 197 13.48 -9.65 11.48
N PRO A 198 13.18 -10.54 12.44
CA PRO A 198 13.84 -11.85 12.57
C PRO A 198 13.33 -12.90 11.57
N PHE A 199 12.36 -12.57 10.70
CA PHE A 199 11.82 -13.41 9.62
C PHE A 199 11.72 -12.59 8.33
N CYS A 200 12.82 -11.91 7.96
CA CYS A 200 12.77 -10.87 6.94
C CYS A 200 12.46 -11.37 5.52
N GLY A 201 12.65 -12.65 5.24
CA GLY A 201 12.42 -13.22 3.92
C GLY A 201 13.15 -12.41 2.85
N SER A 202 12.41 -11.87 1.88
CA SER A 202 12.94 -11.01 0.81
C SER A 202 13.24 -9.56 1.24
N GLY A 203 13.14 -9.23 2.54
CA GLY A 203 13.56 -7.96 3.11
C GLY A 203 12.49 -6.86 3.13
N THR A 204 11.20 -7.16 2.96
CA THR A 204 10.17 -6.12 2.77
C THR A 204 10.10 -5.12 3.91
N PHE A 205 9.97 -5.57 5.18
CA PHE A 205 9.91 -4.64 6.32
C PHE A 205 11.17 -3.81 6.49
N PRO A 206 12.40 -4.40 6.49
CA PRO A 206 13.63 -3.63 6.58
C PRO A 206 13.79 -2.61 5.45
N ILE A 207 13.44 -2.97 4.20
CA ILE A 207 13.57 -2.07 3.05
C ILE A 207 12.58 -0.90 3.16
N GLU A 208 11.28 -1.17 3.42
CA GLU A 208 10.29 -0.10 3.58
C GLU A 208 10.64 0.82 4.78
N ALA A 209 11.16 0.26 5.89
CA ALA A 209 11.65 1.05 7.02
C ALA A 209 12.84 1.95 6.64
N ALA A 210 13.81 1.42 5.90
CA ALA A 210 14.97 2.19 5.45
C ALA A 210 14.58 3.29 4.47
N MET A 211 13.66 3.03 3.53
CA MET A 211 13.11 4.04 2.64
C MET A 211 12.38 5.15 3.41
N MET A 212 11.65 4.80 4.49
CA MET A 212 11.03 5.80 5.36
C MET A 212 12.05 6.63 6.12
N ALA A 213 13.07 6.00 6.70
CA ALA A 213 14.14 6.68 7.44
C ALA A 213 14.92 7.65 6.54
N ALA A 214 15.19 7.25 5.29
CA ALA A 214 15.86 8.06 4.28
C ALA A 214 14.94 9.08 3.59
N ASN A 215 13.68 9.24 4.02
CA ASN A 215 12.67 10.09 3.40
C ASN A 215 12.49 9.86 1.89
N MET A 216 12.69 8.62 1.45
CA MET A 216 12.66 8.21 0.06
C MET A 216 11.23 7.93 -0.41
N ALA A 217 10.73 8.67 -1.39
CA ALA A 217 9.38 8.49 -1.93
C ALA A 217 9.23 7.11 -2.60
N PRO A 218 8.14 6.35 -2.33
CA PRO A 218 7.98 4.99 -2.82
C PRO A 218 7.73 4.89 -4.32
N GLY A 219 7.22 5.96 -4.95
CA GLY A 219 6.88 6.02 -6.37
C GLY A 219 7.99 6.55 -7.29
N ARG A 220 9.14 6.95 -6.75
CA ARG A 220 10.20 7.65 -7.51
C ARG A 220 10.80 6.86 -8.67
N ASN A 221 10.83 5.52 -8.60
CA ASN A 221 11.49 4.63 -9.57
C ASN A 221 10.50 3.87 -10.45
N ARG A 222 9.37 4.49 -10.80
CA ARG A 222 8.36 3.87 -11.64
C ARG A 222 7.63 4.90 -12.50
N SER A 223 6.90 4.44 -13.51
CA SER A 223 6.01 5.26 -14.33
C SER A 223 4.55 5.11 -13.89
N PHE A 224 3.71 6.05 -14.33
CA PHE A 224 2.28 6.10 -14.04
C PHE A 224 1.48 6.27 -15.32
N THR A 225 0.27 5.70 -15.38
CA THR A 225 -0.59 5.82 -16.58
C THR A 225 -0.91 7.28 -16.91
N ALA A 226 -1.08 8.13 -15.90
CA ALA A 226 -1.42 9.54 -16.11
C ALA A 226 -0.28 10.40 -16.68
N GLU A 227 0.94 9.91 -16.77
CA GLU A 227 2.03 10.59 -17.49
C GLU A 227 1.72 10.69 -19.00
N GLU A 228 0.87 9.79 -19.52
CA GLU A 228 0.39 9.80 -20.89
C GLU A 228 -0.80 10.74 -21.11
N TRP A 229 -1.27 11.50 -20.11
CA TRP A 229 -2.43 12.39 -20.16
C TRP A 229 -2.09 13.88 -20.12
N PRO A 230 -1.36 14.43 -21.11
CA PRO A 230 -0.88 15.82 -21.06
C PRO A 230 -1.99 16.87 -21.03
N HIS A 231 -3.23 16.52 -21.43
CA HIS A 231 -4.41 17.37 -21.36
C HIS A 231 -5.06 17.39 -19.94
N ILE A 232 -4.67 16.47 -19.05
CA ILE A 232 -5.12 16.41 -17.65
C ILE A 232 -4.00 16.93 -16.75
N VAL A 233 -2.75 16.44 -16.95
CA VAL A 233 -1.58 16.82 -16.17
C VAL A 233 -0.41 17.07 -17.08
N GLY A 234 0.14 18.29 -17.03
CA GLY A 234 1.30 18.67 -17.83
C GLY A 234 2.56 17.89 -17.43
N LYS A 235 3.37 17.47 -18.42
CA LYS A 235 4.61 16.72 -18.17
C LYS A 235 5.57 17.43 -17.21
N LYS A 236 5.60 18.75 -17.23
CA LYS A 236 6.45 19.54 -16.32
C LYS A 236 6.13 19.27 -14.86
N ILE A 237 4.84 19.11 -14.50
CA ILE A 237 4.43 18.85 -13.11
C ILE A 237 4.96 17.49 -12.64
N TRP A 238 4.95 16.47 -13.51
CA TRP A 238 5.56 15.17 -13.22
C TRP A 238 7.07 15.29 -12.95
N TYR A 239 7.80 16.01 -13.82
CA TYR A 239 9.24 16.23 -13.64
C TYR A 239 9.55 16.99 -12.36
N ASP A 240 8.86 18.12 -12.11
CA ASP A 240 9.06 18.91 -10.90
C ASP A 240 8.79 18.08 -9.62
N THR A 241 7.76 17.20 -9.64
CA THR A 241 7.44 16.33 -8.50
C THR A 241 8.46 15.19 -8.33
N CYS A 242 9.01 14.66 -9.42
CA CYS A 242 10.09 13.68 -9.35
C CYS A 242 11.36 14.31 -8.80
N ASP A 243 11.72 15.52 -9.24
CA ASP A 243 12.87 16.24 -8.74
C ASP A 243 12.73 16.54 -7.24
N GLU A 244 11.55 17.01 -6.78
CA GLU A 244 11.22 17.14 -5.36
C GLU A 244 11.47 15.83 -4.60
N ALA A 245 10.99 14.71 -5.13
CA ALA A 245 11.13 13.40 -4.48
C ALA A 245 12.59 12.95 -4.38
N GLU A 246 13.46 13.31 -5.35
CA GLU A 246 14.89 13.01 -5.30
C GLU A 246 15.62 13.94 -4.33
N GLU A 247 15.29 15.24 -4.30
CA GLU A 247 15.90 16.22 -3.38
C GLU A 247 15.61 15.91 -1.91
N MET A 248 14.48 15.26 -1.61
CA MET A 248 14.11 14.89 -0.26
C MET A 248 14.87 13.68 0.29
N VAL A 249 15.62 12.94 -0.53
CA VAL A 249 16.31 11.71 -0.11
C VAL A 249 17.51 12.05 0.75
N ASP A 250 17.54 11.52 1.98
CA ASP A 250 18.68 11.62 2.89
C ASP A 250 19.27 10.22 3.19
N LEU A 251 20.30 9.84 2.46
CA LEU A 251 21.04 8.59 2.72
C LEU A 251 22.10 8.73 3.82
N SER A 252 22.30 9.92 4.38
CA SER A 252 23.21 10.15 5.51
C SER A 252 22.55 9.90 6.86
N VAL A 253 21.25 9.58 6.86
CA VAL A 253 20.47 9.32 8.07
C VAL A 253 21.10 8.19 8.92
N GLU A 254 21.30 8.45 10.19
CA GLU A 254 21.74 7.44 11.15
C GLU A 254 20.54 6.58 11.59
N THR A 255 20.57 5.32 11.23
CA THR A 255 19.52 4.36 11.60
C THR A 255 20.12 2.99 11.91
N ASP A 256 19.37 2.15 12.62
CA ASP A 256 19.76 0.78 12.93
C ASP A 256 18.60 -0.16 12.55
N ILE A 257 18.67 -0.66 11.33
CA ILE A 257 17.66 -1.57 10.77
C ILE A 257 18.32 -2.89 10.47
N GLN A 258 17.76 -3.99 11.00
CA GLN A 258 18.34 -5.31 10.87
C GLN A 258 17.26 -6.30 10.35
N GLY A 259 17.65 -7.12 9.39
CA GLY A 259 16.84 -8.20 8.86
C GLY A 259 17.55 -9.55 9.00
N TYR A 260 16.87 -10.52 9.60
CA TYR A 260 17.39 -11.88 9.77
C TYR A 260 16.47 -12.90 9.10
N ASP A 261 17.07 -13.95 8.59
CA ASP A 261 16.38 -15.15 8.13
C ASP A 261 17.28 -16.36 8.34
N ILE A 262 16.68 -17.52 8.62
CA ILE A 262 17.40 -18.77 8.75
C ILE A 262 17.91 -19.28 7.41
N ASP A 263 17.25 -18.90 6.31
CA ASP A 263 17.56 -19.26 4.94
C ASP A 263 18.56 -18.24 4.33
N GLU A 264 19.78 -18.71 4.05
CA GLU A 264 20.83 -17.89 3.44
C GLU A 264 20.43 -17.34 2.05
N ASP A 265 19.62 -18.06 1.29
CA ASP A 265 19.20 -17.60 -0.03
C ASP A 265 18.19 -16.48 0.08
N MET A 266 17.33 -16.49 1.11
CA MET A 266 16.46 -15.35 1.41
C MET A 266 17.26 -14.13 1.82
N VAL A 267 18.31 -14.29 2.61
CA VAL A 267 19.22 -13.17 2.99
C VAL A 267 19.90 -12.56 1.77
N LYS A 268 20.37 -13.39 0.82
CA LYS A 268 20.94 -12.89 -0.46
C LYS A 268 19.92 -12.11 -1.27
N ILE A 269 18.69 -12.63 -1.39
CA ILE A 269 17.56 -11.95 -2.06
C ILE A 269 17.25 -10.62 -1.38
N ALA A 270 17.19 -10.57 -0.04
CA ALA A 270 16.93 -9.35 0.72
C ALA A 270 18.00 -8.28 0.47
N ARG A 271 19.28 -8.66 0.46
CA ARG A 271 20.40 -7.75 0.14
C ARG A 271 20.31 -7.20 -1.28
N GLU A 272 19.98 -8.04 -2.24
CA GLU A 272 19.83 -7.61 -3.64
C GLU A 272 18.62 -6.67 -3.80
N ASN A 273 17.48 -6.98 -3.20
CA ASN A 273 16.31 -6.09 -3.20
C ASN A 273 16.61 -4.74 -2.53
N ALA A 274 17.35 -4.74 -1.41
CA ALA A 274 17.78 -3.49 -0.74
C ALA A 274 18.70 -2.65 -1.62
N ARG A 275 19.65 -3.31 -2.33
CA ARG A 275 20.53 -2.66 -3.31
C ARG A 275 19.72 -2.04 -4.45
N MET A 276 18.71 -2.72 -4.95
CA MET A 276 17.84 -2.22 -5.99
C MET A 276 16.95 -1.05 -5.52
N ALA A 277 16.56 -1.06 -4.22
CA ALA A 277 15.88 0.06 -3.59
C ALA A 277 16.81 1.26 -3.31
N GLY A 278 18.14 1.07 -3.34
CA GLY A 278 19.14 2.08 -3.00
C GLY A 278 19.31 2.34 -1.51
N VAL A 279 18.96 1.36 -0.65
CA VAL A 279 19.00 1.48 0.83
C VAL A 279 19.84 0.39 1.50
N ASP A 280 20.62 -0.36 0.74
CA ASP A 280 21.44 -1.48 1.23
C ASP A 280 22.43 -1.06 2.33
N LYS A 281 22.94 0.17 2.30
CA LYS A 281 23.86 0.71 3.33
C LYS A 281 23.15 1.04 4.66
N LEU A 282 21.84 1.16 4.66
CA LEU A 282 21.03 1.49 5.85
C LEU A 282 20.54 0.24 6.58
N ILE A 283 20.79 -0.97 6.05
CA ILE A 283 20.22 -2.21 6.56
C ILE A 283 21.32 -3.25 6.75
N HIS A 284 21.32 -3.88 7.92
CA HIS A 284 22.17 -5.06 8.17
C HIS A 284 21.35 -6.33 7.98
N PHE A 285 21.67 -7.12 6.96
CA PHE A 285 21.08 -8.44 6.73
C PHE A 285 22.05 -9.56 7.13
N GLN A 286 21.56 -10.53 7.91
CA GLN A 286 22.35 -11.65 8.38
C GLN A 286 21.54 -12.95 8.38
N ARG A 287 22.20 -14.08 8.01
CA ARG A 287 21.64 -15.40 8.27
C ARG A 287 21.64 -15.63 9.79
N ARG A 288 20.45 -15.75 10.37
CA ARG A 288 20.26 -15.94 11.83
C ARG A 288 18.87 -16.51 12.09
N GLY A 289 18.78 -17.56 12.89
CA GLY A 289 17.50 -18.05 13.38
C GLY A 289 16.96 -17.18 14.52
N VAL A 290 15.65 -17.23 14.76
CA VAL A 290 15.00 -16.49 15.84
C VAL A 290 15.47 -16.96 17.23
N GLU A 291 15.89 -18.20 17.35
CA GLU A 291 16.49 -18.77 18.57
C GLU A 291 17.73 -18.02 19.05
N ASP A 292 18.47 -17.41 18.14
CA ASP A 292 19.68 -16.63 18.42
C ASP A 292 19.38 -15.12 18.55
N LEU A 293 18.12 -14.73 18.54
CA LEU A 293 17.75 -13.32 18.64
C LEU A 293 18.11 -12.73 20.02
N HIS A 294 19.09 -11.86 20.04
CA HIS A 294 19.49 -11.06 21.21
C HIS A 294 20.00 -9.69 20.76
N HIS A 295 19.88 -8.68 21.58
CA HIS A 295 20.39 -7.35 21.28
C HIS A 295 20.68 -6.55 22.56
N PRO A 296 21.83 -5.84 22.63
CA PRO A 296 22.20 -5.06 23.82
C PRO A 296 21.47 -3.72 23.95
N LYS A 297 20.96 -3.17 22.82
CA LYS A 297 20.22 -1.90 22.84
C LYS A 297 18.85 -2.09 23.48
N LYS A 298 18.39 -1.04 24.22
CA LYS A 298 17.05 -0.98 24.83
C LYS A 298 16.05 -0.25 23.93
N TYR A 299 14.77 -0.42 24.21
CA TYR A 299 13.65 0.27 23.55
C TYR A 299 13.57 0.02 22.05
N GLY A 300 14.02 -1.13 21.56
CA GLY A 300 13.95 -1.52 20.15
C GLY A 300 12.56 -1.97 19.72
N PHE A 301 12.48 -2.25 18.43
CA PHE A 301 11.26 -2.75 17.77
C PHE A 301 11.53 -4.06 17.05
N ILE A 302 10.68 -5.05 17.28
CA ILE A 302 10.49 -6.16 16.35
C ILE A 302 9.25 -5.85 15.52
N ILE A 303 9.38 -5.84 14.20
CA ILE A 303 8.25 -5.72 13.26
C ILE A 303 8.42 -6.85 12.24
N THR A 304 7.49 -7.81 12.23
CA THR A 304 7.76 -9.07 11.54
C THR A 304 6.50 -9.79 11.04
N ASN A 305 6.68 -10.62 10.02
CA ASN A 305 5.70 -11.54 9.46
C ASN A 305 6.26 -12.98 9.50
N PRO A 306 6.23 -13.66 10.66
CA PRO A 306 6.75 -15.01 10.80
C PRO A 306 5.89 -16.02 10.02
N PRO A 307 6.40 -17.23 9.76
CA PRO A 307 5.60 -18.33 9.23
C PRO A 307 4.36 -18.61 10.08
N TYR A 308 3.22 -18.92 9.45
CA TYR A 308 1.97 -19.24 10.13
C TYR A 308 1.36 -20.60 9.68
N GLY A 309 2.20 -21.46 9.09
CA GLY A 309 1.83 -22.83 8.77
C GLY A 309 0.89 -22.96 7.57
N GLU A 310 1.23 -22.34 6.44
CA GLU A 310 0.45 -22.49 5.19
C GLU A 310 0.38 -23.94 4.70
N ARG A 311 1.39 -24.76 5.01
CA ARG A 311 1.43 -26.18 4.68
C ARG A 311 1.05 -27.03 5.90
N LEU A 312 0.37 -28.17 5.66
CA LEU A 312 -0.01 -29.12 6.71
C LEU A 312 1.19 -29.59 7.56
N GLN A 313 2.37 -29.78 6.94
CA GLN A 313 3.61 -30.18 7.61
C GLN A 313 4.17 -29.11 8.54
N ASP A 314 3.96 -27.84 8.22
CA ASP A 314 4.49 -26.70 8.99
C ASP A 314 3.64 -26.44 10.25
N LYS A 315 2.35 -26.80 10.23
CA LYS A 315 1.41 -26.52 11.34
C LYS A 315 1.85 -27.13 12.68
N SER A 316 2.48 -28.31 12.67
CA SER A 316 2.96 -28.97 13.90
C SER A 316 4.13 -28.25 14.55
N GLN A 317 4.89 -27.44 13.81
CA GLN A 317 6.06 -26.70 14.30
C GLN A 317 5.69 -25.32 14.82
N MET A 318 4.50 -24.79 14.48
CA MET A 318 4.08 -23.45 14.87
C MET A 318 4.07 -23.21 16.38
N PRO A 319 3.55 -24.11 17.24
CA PRO A 319 3.57 -23.90 18.68
C PRO A 319 5.00 -23.72 19.24
N ALA A 320 5.96 -24.51 18.74
CA ALA A 320 7.36 -24.39 19.17
C ALA A 320 7.99 -23.06 18.69
N LEU A 321 7.79 -22.70 17.43
CA LEU A 321 8.29 -21.44 16.88
C LEU A 321 7.78 -20.23 17.64
N TYR A 322 6.47 -20.16 17.91
CA TYR A 322 5.88 -19.01 18.61
C TYR A 322 6.27 -18.95 20.09
N ARG A 323 6.52 -20.12 20.74
CA ARG A 323 7.15 -20.13 22.09
C ARG A 323 8.55 -19.54 22.06
N THR A 324 9.38 -19.94 21.10
CA THR A 324 10.74 -19.39 20.94
C THR A 324 10.69 -17.87 20.70
N ILE A 325 9.78 -17.38 19.85
CA ILE A 325 9.58 -15.93 19.65
C ILE A 325 9.26 -15.27 21.00
N GLY A 326 8.34 -15.82 21.77
CA GLY A 326 7.97 -15.29 23.08
C GLY A 326 9.12 -15.28 24.10
N GLU A 327 9.93 -16.35 24.12
CA GLU A 327 11.11 -16.46 24.99
C GLU A 327 12.15 -15.40 24.64
N ARG A 328 12.54 -15.30 23.38
CA ARG A 328 13.53 -14.30 22.92
C ARG A 328 13.02 -12.86 23.12
N PHE A 329 11.74 -12.60 22.90
CA PHE A 329 11.16 -11.29 23.12
C PHE A 329 11.24 -10.87 24.61
N ARG A 330 11.02 -11.80 25.56
CA ARG A 330 11.12 -11.53 27.00
C ARG A 330 12.55 -11.18 27.46
N GLU A 331 13.57 -11.66 26.74
CA GLU A 331 14.97 -11.35 27.03
C GLU A 331 15.41 -9.97 26.50
N LEU A 332 14.66 -9.37 25.59
CA LEU A 332 14.95 -8.05 25.03
C LEU A 332 14.44 -6.95 25.97
N ASP A 333 15.35 -6.24 26.61
CA ASP A 333 15.03 -5.21 27.59
C ASP A 333 14.31 -4.02 26.97
N SER A 334 13.07 -3.78 27.39
CA SER A 334 12.24 -2.62 27.00
C SER A 334 11.80 -2.60 25.52
N TRP A 335 11.84 -3.73 24.81
CA TRP A 335 11.43 -3.79 23.41
C TRP A 335 9.92 -3.87 23.24
N SER A 336 9.45 -3.39 22.09
CA SER A 336 8.09 -3.62 21.58
C SER A 336 8.13 -4.60 20.42
N MET A 337 7.15 -5.51 20.35
CA MET A 337 7.01 -6.43 19.22
C MET A 337 5.68 -6.23 18.52
N TYR A 338 5.76 -6.17 17.21
CA TYR A 338 4.64 -6.03 16.28
C TYR A 338 4.68 -7.18 15.29
N LEU A 339 3.64 -7.99 15.30
CA LEU A 339 3.63 -9.26 14.61
C LEU A 339 2.35 -9.40 13.78
N ILE A 340 2.48 -9.60 12.45
CA ILE A 340 1.35 -9.97 11.60
C ILE A 340 1.34 -11.48 11.37
N THR A 341 0.21 -12.13 11.64
CA THR A 341 0.10 -13.60 11.48
C THR A 341 -1.35 -14.05 11.28
N ALA A 342 -1.52 -15.17 10.56
CA ALA A 342 -2.77 -15.93 10.51
C ALA A 342 -2.84 -17.04 11.58
N TYR A 343 -1.79 -17.24 12.37
CA TYR A 343 -1.76 -18.27 13.41
C TYR A 343 -2.62 -17.87 14.60
N GLU A 344 -3.77 -18.49 14.78
CA GLU A 344 -4.79 -18.11 15.78
C GLU A 344 -4.33 -18.32 17.23
N GLN A 345 -3.35 -19.22 17.50
CA GLN A 345 -2.83 -19.50 18.84
C GLN A 345 -1.60 -18.62 19.20
N ALA A 346 -1.30 -17.60 18.41
CA ALA A 346 -0.08 -16.79 18.55
C ALA A 346 0.09 -16.23 19.97
N GLU A 347 -0.92 -15.58 20.56
CA GLU A 347 -0.84 -15.02 21.92
C GLU A 347 -0.58 -16.10 22.97
N LYS A 348 -1.24 -17.26 22.85
CA LYS A 348 -1.10 -18.39 23.78
C LYS A 348 0.32 -18.94 23.74
N ASP A 349 0.87 -19.20 22.55
CA ASP A 349 2.17 -19.82 22.42
C ASP A 349 3.33 -18.84 22.64
N ILE A 350 3.16 -17.56 22.36
CA ILE A 350 4.08 -16.47 22.80
C ILE A 350 4.09 -16.37 24.33
N GLY A 351 3.01 -16.79 25.01
CA GLY A 351 2.89 -16.73 26.46
C GLY A 351 2.61 -15.32 27.01
N ARG A 352 2.11 -14.42 26.17
CA ARG A 352 1.69 -13.07 26.53
C ARG A 352 0.47 -12.65 25.68
N LYS A 353 -0.53 -12.04 26.31
CA LYS A 353 -1.64 -11.40 25.61
C LYS A 353 -1.15 -10.08 25.00
N ALA A 354 -1.55 -9.79 23.76
CA ALA A 354 -1.23 -8.55 23.09
C ALA A 354 -1.93 -7.36 23.77
N ASP A 355 -1.28 -6.23 23.84
CA ASP A 355 -1.85 -4.98 24.34
C ASP A 355 -2.91 -4.44 23.39
N LYS A 356 -2.69 -4.68 22.09
CA LYS A 356 -3.65 -4.36 21.00
C LYS A 356 -3.56 -5.41 19.89
N ASN A 357 -4.66 -5.64 19.22
CA ASN A 357 -4.67 -6.40 17.97
C ASN A 357 -5.55 -5.70 16.93
N ARG A 358 -5.28 -5.96 15.67
CA ARG A 358 -6.06 -5.45 14.54
C ARG A 358 -6.22 -6.55 13.51
N LYS A 359 -7.46 -6.82 13.11
CA LYS A 359 -7.74 -7.73 12.00
C LYS A 359 -7.38 -7.06 10.69
N ILE A 360 -6.60 -7.75 9.86
CA ILE A 360 -6.12 -7.26 8.57
C ILE A 360 -6.25 -8.39 7.54
N TYR A 361 -6.43 -8.04 6.28
CA TYR A 361 -6.38 -9.00 5.19
C TYR A 361 -5.07 -8.82 4.42
N ASN A 362 -4.27 -9.90 4.34
CA ASN A 362 -3.11 -9.97 3.46
C ASN A 362 -3.53 -10.79 2.22
N GLY A 363 -3.86 -10.12 1.13
CA GLY A 363 -4.57 -10.73 0.02
C GLY A 363 -5.95 -11.27 0.47
N MET A 364 -6.21 -12.56 0.22
CA MET A 364 -7.44 -13.23 0.66
C MET A 364 -7.36 -13.79 2.09
N MET A 365 -6.17 -13.75 2.69
CA MET A 365 -5.93 -14.38 3.99
C MET A 365 -6.27 -13.42 5.13
N LYS A 366 -7.10 -13.89 6.07
CA LYS A 366 -7.39 -13.20 7.32
C LYS A 366 -6.18 -13.33 8.25
N THR A 367 -5.59 -12.22 8.64
CA THR A 367 -4.48 -12.12 9.58
C THR A 367 -4.83 -11.20 10.74
N TYR A 368 -3.99 -11.22 11.77
CA TYR A 368 -4.06 -10.31 12.89
C TYR A 368 -2.70 -9.62 13.08
N TYR A 369 -2.71 -8.33 13.32
CA TYR A 369 -1.55 -7.56 13.71
C TYR A 369 -1.56 -7.34 15.21
N TYR A 370 -0.77 -8.16 15.91
CA TYR A 370 -0.61 -8.12 17.35
C TYR A 370 0.45 -7.10 17.74
N GLN A 371 0.20 -6.35 18.79
CA GLN A 371 1.09 -5.33 19.33
C GLN A 371 1.40 -5.66 20.80
N PHE A 372 2.64 -6.00 21.07
CA PHE A 372 3.17 -6.24 22.42
C PHE A 372 4.06 -5.07 22.79
N LEU A 373 3.55 -4.17 23.62
CA LEU A 373 4.19 -2.90 23.87
C LEU A 373 5.22 -3.00 25.00
N GLY A 374 6.41 -2.48 24.77
CA GLY A 374 7.41 -2.20 25.78
C GLY A 374 7.23 -0.79 26.37
N PRO A 375 7.96 -0.47 27.44
CA PRO A 375 7.92 0.86 28.05
C PRO A 375 8.46 1.91 27.09
N LYS A 376 7.99 3.15 27.26
CA LYS A 376 8.55 4.29 26.53
C LYS A 376 9.94 4.62 27.06
N PRO A 377 10.90 5.04 26.21
CA PRO A 377 12.17 5.55 26.69
C PRO A 377 11.97 6.77 27.61
N PRO A 378 12.82 6.97 28.59
CA PRO A 378 12.75 8.15 29.43
C PRO A 378 12.90 9.41 28.57
N LYS A 379 12.14 10.46 28.92
CA LYS A 379 12.31 11.76 28.27
C LYS A 379 13.76 12.23 28.51
N ARG A 380 14.48 12.62 27.45
CA ARG A 380 15.74 13.35 27.61
C ARG A 380 15.42 14.58 28.46
N ARG A 381 16.08 14.73 29.61
CA ARG A 381 16.09 16.04 30.30
C ARG A 381 16.88 16.96 29.38
N GLU A 382 16.22 18.00 28.90
CA GLU A 382 16.91 19.13 28.28
C GLU A 382 17.81 19.72 29.40
N ILE A 383 19.11 19.66 29.21
CA ILE A 383 20.13 20.26 30.07
C ILE A 383 20.37 21.68 29.54
#